data_a5acc9abd8c52310101ef1153070155d
#
_entry.id   a5acc9abd8c52310101ef1153070155d
#
_cell.length_a   1.000
_cell.length_b   1.000
_cell.length_c   1.000
_cell.angle_alpha   90.00
_cell.angle_beta   90.00
_cell.angle_gamma   90.00
#
_symmetry.space_group_name_H-M   'P 1'
#
loop_
_entity.id
_entity.type
_entity.pdbx_description
1 polymer ?
#
loop_
_entity_poly.entity_id
_entity_poly.type
_entity_poly.pdbx_seq_one_letter_code
_entity_poly.pdbx_strand_id
1 'polypeptide(L)'
;TLKLSYIADMLLQDWIDLFDSWRRPFGTSQVHTLLSKYLPKSLAKALCKQAGLEADTIVAYFNRGMTERLAELCSGTKLTISGLGDWESAMVTHGGISIKEIDPFSMESKSIKGLYVTGELVDVDAPCGGYNITWALASGKLAGEQ
;
A
#
# COMPACT_ATOMS: atom_id res chain seq x y z
N THR A 1 -3.45 7.61 -14.78
CA THR A 1 -4.12 6.38 -14.34
C THR A 1 -3.18 5.60 -13.44
N LEU A 2 -3.62 5.23 -12.24
CA LEU A 2 -2.93 4.33 -11.32
C LEU A 2 -3.48 2.92 -11.52
N LYS A 3 -2.60 1.91 -11.53
CA LYS A 3 -2.98 0.51 -11.47
C LYS A 3 -2.64 -0.03 -10.09
N LEU A 4 -3.64 -0.46 -9.32
CA LEU A 4 -3.50 -0.94 -7.96
C LEU A 4 -3.62 -2.46 -7.90
N SER A 5 -2.55 -3.17 -7.49
CA SER A 5 -2.61 -4.56 -7.07
C SER A 5 -2.80 -4.63 -5.56
N TYR A 6 -3.73 -5.45 -5.09
CA TYR A 6 -4.05 -5.54 -3.66
C TYR A 6 -3.13 -6.50 -2.89
N ILE A 7 -2.45 -7.41 -3.59
CA ILE A 7 -1.42 -8.29 -3.03
C ILE A 7 -0.22 -8.23 -3.98
N ALA A 8 0.93 -7.77 -3.47
CA ALA A 8 2.09 -7.42 -4.29
C ALA A 8 2.57 -8.56 -5.20
N ASP A 9 2.64 -9.78 -4.68
CA ASP A 9 3.23 -10.94 -5.37
C ASP A 9 2.19 -11.83 -6.07
N MET A 10 0.90 -11.42 -6.10
CA MET A 10 -0.15 -12.15 -6.82
C MET A 10 -0.43 -11.51 -8.17
N LEU A 11 -0.01 -12.20 -9.22
CA LEU A 11 -0.28 -11.82 -10.61
C LEU A 11 -1.67 -12.28 -11.06
N LEU A 12 -2.08 -11.86 -12.25
CA LEU A 12 -3.39 -12.23 -12.83
C LEU A 12 -3.63 -13.73 -12.84
N GLN A 13 -2.63 -14.53 -13.24
CA GLN A 13 -2.76 -15.98 -13.32
C GLN A 13 -2.92 -16.61 -11.96
N ASP A 14 -2.20 -16.13 -10.94
CA ASP A 14 -2.31 -16.66 -9.57
C ASP A 14 -3.71 -16.46 -9.00
N TRP A 15 -4.36 -15.33 -9.30
CA TRP A 15 -5.76 -15.10 -8.94
C TRP A 15 -6.72 -16.07 -9.67
N ILE A 16 -6.50 -16.29 -10.97
CA ILE A 16 -7.31 -17.25 -11.75
C ILE A 16 -7.18 -18.66 -11.15
N ASP A 17 -5.96 -19.11 -10.90
CA ASP A 17 -5.67 -20.43 -10.34
C ASP A 17 -6.27 -20.58 -8.94
N LEU A 18 -6.17 -19.56 -8.12
CA LEU A 18 -6.82 -19.52 -6.81
C LEU A 18 -8.35 -19.69 -6.92
N PHE A 19 -8.99 -18.93 -7.80
CA PHE A 19 -10.44 -18.97 -7.99
C PHE A 19 -10.89 -20.32 -8.55
N ASP A 20 -10.14 -20.90 -9.47
CA ASP A 20 -10.42 -22.24 -10.01
C ASP A 20 -10.25 -23.34 -8.94
N SER A 21 -9.32 -23.17 -8.00
CA SER A 21 -9.12 -24.08 -6.88
C SER A 21 -10.34 -24.17 -5.95
N TRP A 22 -11.20 -23.15 -5.92
CA TRP A 22 -12.40 -23.14 -5.08
C TRP A 22 -13.55 -24.00 -5.61
N ARG A 23 -13.55 -24.33 -6.90
CA ARG A 23 -14.70 -24.96 -7.58
C ARG A 23 -15.15 -26.27 -6.96
N ARG A 24 -14.22 -27.16 -6.61
CA ARG A 24 -14.56 -28.47 -6.03
C ARG A 24 -14.85 -28.41 -4.53
N PRO A 25 -13.95 -27.83 -3.67
CA PRO A 25 -14.14 -27.90 -2.21
C PRO A 25 -15.18 -26.89 -1.69
N PHE A 26 -15.49 -25.80 -2.45
CA PHE A 26 -16.30 -24.69 -1.92
C PHE A 26 -17.46 -24.29 -2.82
N GLY A 27 -18.02 -25.20 -3.61
CA GLY A 27 -19.06 -24.91 -4.60
C GLY A 27 -20.29 -24.17 -4.07
N THR A 28 -20.69 -24.40 -2.82
CA THR A 28 -21.83 -23.75 -2.16
C THR A 28 -21.46 -22.47 -1.39
N SER A 29 -20.16 -22.15 -1.29
CA SER A 29 -19.69 -20.96 -0.61
C SER A 29 -19.85 -19.72 -1.48
N GLN A 30 -20.16 -18.59 -0.87
CA GLN A 30 -20.22 -17.31 -1.56
C GLN A 30 -18.81 -16.83 -1.95
N VAL A 31 -18.65 -16.35 -3.19
CA VAL A 31 -17.36 -15.90 -3.73
C VAL A 31 -16.72 -14.81 -2.86
N HIS A 32 -17.50 -13.77 -2.48
CA HIS A 32 -16.97 -12.69 -1.64
C HIS A 32 -16.52 -13.17 -0.24
N THR A 33 -17.13 -14.22 0.30
CA THR A 33 -16.75 -14.81 1.60
C THR A 33 -15.40 -15.49 1.50
N LEU A 34 -15.13 -16.22 0.41
CA LEU A 34 -13.82 -16.83 0.19
C LEU A 34 -12.76 -15.78 -0.10
N LEU A 35 -13.08 -14.76 -0.90
CA LEU A 35 -12.19 -13.65 -1.19
C LEU A 35 -11.82 -12.86 0.08
N SER A 36 -12.73 -12.79 1.05
CA SER A 36 -12.48 -12.11 2.33
C SER A 36 -11.45 -12.80 3.25
N LYS A 37 -10.97 -13.98 2.88
CA LYS A 37 -9.82 -14.61 3.54
C LYS A 37 -8.48 -13.98 3.12
N TYR A 38 -8.45 -13.29 1.99
CA TYR A 38 -7.26 -12.66 1.38
C TYR A 38 -7.30 -11.15 1.45
N LEU A 39 -8.50 -10.55 1.38
CA LEU A 39 -8.72 -9.11 1.35
C LEU A 39 -9.73 -8.68 2.42
N PRO A 40 -9.71 -7.42 2.88
CA PRO A 40 -10.74 -6.90 3.77
C PRO A 40 -12.16 -7.16 3.23
N LYS A 41 -13.09 -7.55 4.10
CA LYS A 41 -14.46 -7.95 3.73
C LYS A 41 -15.20 -6.92 2.88
N SER A 42 -15.04 -5.63 3.21
CA SER A 42 -15.64 -4.53 2.44
C SER A 42 -15.07 -4.45 1.01
N LEU A 43 -13.75 -4.60 0.88
CA LEU A 43 -13.05 -4.60 -0.41
C LEU A 43 -13.45 -5.82 -1.24
N ALA A 44 -13.47 -7.02 -0.65
CA ALA A 44 -13.90 -8.25 -1.35
C ALA A 44 -15.30 -8.11 -1.93
N LYS A 45 -16.25 -7.55 -1.16
CA LYS A 45 -17.61 -7.27 -1.64
C LYS A 45 -17.64 -6.25 -2.78
N ALA A 46 -16.87 -5.17 -2.66
CA ALA A 46 -16.79 -4.12 -3.69
C ALA A 46 -16.23 -4.67 -5.00
N LEU A 47 -15.16 -5.45 -4.96
CA LEU A 47 -14.55 -6.07 -6.13
C LEU A 47 -15.49 -7.08 -6.80
N CYS A 48 -16.17 -7.94 -6.02
CA CYS A 48 -17.18 -8.85 -6.55
C CYS A 48 -18.29 -8.08 -7.28
N LYS A 49 -18.84 -7.05 -6.66
CA LYS A 49 -19.87 -6.19 -7.29
C LYS A 49 -19.35 -5.55 -8.58
N GLN A 50 -18.15 -5.02 -8.59
CA GLN A 50 -17.53 -4.41 -9.77
C GLN A 50 -17.27 -5.43 -10.88
N ALA A 51 -16.97 -6.69 -10.53
CA ALA A 51 -16.85 -7.80 -11.48
C ALA A 51 -18.21 -8.29 -12.02
N GLY A 52 -19.34 -7.72 -11.56
CA GLY A 52 -20.69 -8.10 -11.96
C GLY A 52 -21.22 -9.35 -11.24
N LEU A 53 -20.72 -9.65 -10.03
CA LEU A 53 -21.24 -10.71 -9.18
C LEU A 53 -22.29 -10.14 -8.22
N GLU A 54 -23.39 -10.86 -8.08
CA GLU A 54 -24.39 -10.58 -7.04
C GLU A 54 -23.85 -10.97 -5.65
N ALA A 55 -24.42 -10.39 -4.59
CA ALA A 55 -23.95 -10.58 -3.23
C ALA A 55 -23.99 -12.04 -2.75
N ASP A 56 -24.94 -12.81 -3.27
CA ASP A 56 -25.17 -14.22 -2.96
C ASP A 56 -24.56 -15.18 -3.98
N THR A 57 -23.80 -14.69 -4.96
CA THR A 57 -23.15 -15.54 -5.97
C THR A 57 -22.25 -16.59 -5.30
N ILE A 58 -22.63 -17.86 -5.45
CA ILE A 58 -21.83 -19.01 -4.99
C ILE A 58 -20.84 -19.46 -6.06
N VAL A 59 -19.79 -20.15 -5.63
CA VAL A 59 -18.71 -20.62 -6.52
C VAL A 59 -19.22 -21.51 -7.64
N ALA A 60 -20.26 -22.29 -7.43
CA ALA A 60 -20.87 -23.15 -8.46
C ALA A 60 -21.37 -22.36 -9.70
N TYR A 61 -21.79 -21.11 -9.50
CA TYR A 61 -22.23 -20.21 -10.58
C TYR A 61 -21.16 -19.22 -11.03
N PHE A 62 -19.99 -19.25 -10.42
CA PHE A 62 -18.85 -18.38 -10.74
C PHE A 62 -18.17 -18.87 -12.03
N ASN A 63 -18.68 -18.40 -13.17
CA ASN A 63 -18.23 -18.80 -14.50
C ASN A 63 -16.89 -18.18 -14.87
N ARG A 64 -16.29 -18.65 -15.98
CA ARG A 64 -14.97 -18.23 -16.44
C ARG A 64 -14.86 -16.72 -16.67
N GLY A 65 -15.84 -16.10 -17.30
CA GLY A 65 -15.84 -14.66 -17.56
C GLY A 65 -15.88 -13.83 -16.27
N MET A 66 -16.60 -14.28 -15.24
CA MET A 66 -16.60 -13.67 -13.92
C MET A 66 -15.25 -13.86 -13.22
N THR A 67 -14.65 -15.07 -13.34
CA THR A 67 -13.31 -15.38 -12.80
C THR A 67 -12.26 -14.41 -13.36
N GLU A 68 -12.20 -14.28 -14.69
CA GLU A 68 -11.24 -13.42 -15.37
C GLU A 68 -11.42 -11.95 -14.96
N ARG A 69 -12.66 -11.42 -14.96
CA ARG A 69 -12.93 -10.03 -14.54
C ARG A 69 -12.56 -9.77 -13.09
N LEU A 70 -12.86 -10.71 -12.18
CA LEU A 70 -12.50 -10.53 -10.78
C LEU A 70 -10.98 -10.61 -10.57
N ALA A 71 -10.30 -11.52 -11.28
CA ALA A 71 -8.84 -11.62 -11.25
C ALA A 71 -8.16 -10.36 -11.78
N GLU A 72 -8.66 -9.78 -12.89
CA GLU A 72 -8.17 -8.50 -13.42
C GLU A 72 -8.31 -7.37 -12.40
N LEU A 73 -9.45 -7.29 -11.71
CA LEU A 73 -9.66 -6.29 -10.66
C LEU A 73 -8.72 -6.52 -9.47
N CYS A 74 -8.54 -7.74 -9.01
CA CYS A 74 -7.67 -8.05 -7.89
C CYS A 74 -6.19 -7.76 -8.19
N SER A 75 -5.74 -8.07 -9.41
CA SER A 75 -4.34 -7.88 -9.84
C SER A 75 -4.04 -6.48 -10.36
N GLY A 76 -5.06 -5.67 -10.64
CA GLY A 76 -4.80 -4.39 -11.29
C GLY A 76 -6.00 -3.48 -11.48
N THR A 77 -6.71 -3.15 -10.42
CA THR A 77 -7.78 -2.13 -10.46
C THR A 77 -7.22 -0.80 -10.99
N LYS A 78 -7.84 -0.30 -12.07
CA LYS A 78 -7.47 0.98 -12.66
C LYS A 78 -8.22 2.11 -11.96
N LEU A 79 -7.47 3.08 -11.44
CA LEU A 79 -7.98 4.28 -10.81
C LEU A 79 -7.55 5.51 -11.61
N THR A 80 -8.49 6.41 -11.87
CA THR A 80 -8.18 7.70 -12.49
C THR A 80 -7.84 8.68 -11.38
N ILE A 81 -6.61 9.22 -11.41
CA ILE A 81 -6.20 10.28 -10.49
C ILE A 81 -6.82 11.58 -10.99
N SER A 82 -7.64 12.23 -10.16
CA SER A 82 -8.28 13.52 -10.45
C SER A 82 -7.46 14.72 -9.95
N GLY A 83 -6.54 14.52 -9.04
CA GLY A 83 -5.70 15.56 -8.45
C GLY A 83 -4.84 15.03 -7.32
N LEU A 84 -4.09 15.91 -6.70
CA LEU A 84 -3.37 15.66 -5.45
C LEU A 84 -4.29 15.94 -4.27
N GLY A 85 -4.01 15.33 -3.12
CA GLY A 85 -4.65 15.65 -1.85
C GLY A 85 -4.18 17.01 -1.31
N ASP A 86 -4.84 17.50 -0.28
CA ASP A 86 -4.48 18.74 0.40
C ASP A 86 -3.19 18.55 1.23
N TRP A 87 -2.47 19.65 1.46
CA TRP A 87 -1.27 19.66 2.29
C TRP A 87 -1.52 19.09 3.69
N GLU A 88 -2.69 19.34 4.27
CA GLU A 88 -3.09 18.82 5.58
C GLU A 88 -3.22 17.30 5.63
N SER A 89 -3.41 16.65 4.49
CA SER A 89 -3.47 15.20 4.37
C SER A 89 -2.12 14.53 4.08
N ALA A 90 -1.08 15.33 3.83
CA ALA A 90 0.27 14.82 3.59
C ALA A 90 0.86 14.22 4.87
N MET A 91 1.30 12.97 4.81
CA MET A 91 1.79 12.21 5.96
C MET A 91 3.31 12.31 6.14
N VAL A 92 4.05 12.61 5.08
CA VAL A 92 5.52 12.58 5.04
C VAL A 92 6.01 13.63 4.05
N THR A 93 7.11 14.31 4.41
CA THR A 93 7.84 15.19 3.51
C THR A 93 8.94 14.40 2.81
N HIS A 94 9.02 14.49 1.49
CA HIS A 94 10.10 13.92 0.69
C HIS A 94 11.02 15.02 0.18
N GLY A 95 12.35 14.84 0.29
CA GLY A 95 13.35 15.87 0.01
C GLY A 95 13.81 16.58 1.27
N GLY A 96 14.71 17.53 1.12
CA GLY A 96 15.30 18.27 2.22
C GLY A 96 16.80 18.49 2.04
N ILE A 97 17.52 18.70 3.15
CA ILE A 97 18.97 18.85 3.16
C ILE A 97 19.60 17.48 2.96
N SER A 98 20.49 17.38 1.97
CA SER A 98 21.17 16.12 1.65
C SER A 98 21.94 15.55 2.86
N ILE A 99 21.78 14.26 3.13
CA ILE A 99 22.55 13.55 4.18
C ILE A 99 24.06 13.67 3.99
N LYS A 100 24.53 13.93 2.76
CA LYS A 100 25.96 14.14 2.45
C LYS A 100 26.50 15.43 3.06
N GLU A 101 25.63 16.40 3.34
CA GLU A 101 25.98 17.70 3.94
C GLU A 101 25.93 17.69 5.47
N ILE A 102 25.49 16.58 6.08
CA ILE A 102 25.34 16.40 7.51
C ILE A 102 26.33 15.35 8.02
N ASP A 103 26.90 15.58 9.20
CA ASP A 103 27.66 14.57 9.92
C ASP A 103 26.67 13.57 10.57
N PRO A 104 26.72 12.27 10.23
CA PRO A 104 25.76 11.30 10.73
C PRO A 104 25.92 10.97 12.24
N PHE A 105 27.00 11.36 12.85
CA PHE A 105 27.27 11.07 14.28
C PHE A 105 26.88 12.23 15.21
N SER A 106 26.82 13.46 14.69
CA SER A 106 26.46 14.65 15.45
C SER A 106 25.23 15.36 14.94
N MET A 107 24.82 15.08 13.70
CA MET A 107 23.81 15.85 12.95
C MET A 107 24.24 17.29 12.65
N GLU A 108 25.53 17.64 12.80
CA GLU A 108 26.06 18.96 12.47
C GLU A 108 26.22 19.12 10.94
N SER A 109 25.92 20.33 10.45
CA SER A 109 26.19 20.69 9.06
C SER A 109 27.71 20.72 8.80
N LYS A 110 28.16 20.04 7.73
CA LYS A 110 29.57 20.06 7.30
C LYS A 110 30.02 21.41 6.76
N SER A 111 29.08 22.24 6.33
CA SER A 111 29.35 23.57 5.74
C SER A 111 29.20 24.73 6.73
N ILE A 112 28.39 24.56 7.77
CA ILE A 112 28.10 25.62 8.75
C ILE A 112 28.31 25.06 10.16
N LYS A 113 29.44 25.44 10.79
CA LYS A 113 29.75 25.02 12.15
C LYS A 113 28.74 25.54 13.16
N GLY A 114 28.29 24.65 14.06
CA GLY A 114 27.30 24.93 15.10
C GLY A 114 25.85 24.88 14.61
N LEU A 115 25.60 24.56 13.33
CA LEU A 115 24.26 24.32 12.80
C LEU A 115 23.96 22.81 12.81
N TYR A 116 22.94 22.41 13.54
CA TYR A 116 22.45 21.02 13.59
C TYR A 116 21.12 20.92 12.86
N VAL A 117 20.95 19.86 12.06
CA VAL A 117 19.74 19.63 11.27
C VAL A 117 19.20 18.23 11.54
N THR A 118 17.93 18.12 11.92
CA THR A 118 17.31 16.88 12.39
C THR A 118 15.92 16.67 11.79
N GLY A 119 15.40 15.45 11.94
CA GLY A 119 14.05 15.10 11.52
C GLY A 119 13.83 15.23 10.03
N GLU A 120 12.63 15.66 9.64
CA GLU A 120 12.19 15.77 8.24
C GLU A 120 12.86 16.90 7.44
N LEU A 121 13.67 17.75 8.09
CA LEU A 121 14.50 18.73 7.36
C LEU A 121 15.64 18.06 6.60
N VAL A 122 16.07 16.89 7.04
CA VAL A 122 17.06 16.05 6.34
C VAL A 122 16.33 15.19 5.32
N ASP A 123 16.91 15.04 4.12
CA ASP A 123 16.37 14.21 3.04
C ASP A 123 16.45 12.70 3.42
N VAL A 124 15.63 12.31 4.38
CA VAL A 124 15.45 10.95 4.88
C VAL A 124 13.99 10.73 5.15
N ASP A 125 13.38 9.84 4.39
CA ASP A 125 11.99 9.42 4.58
C ASP A 125 11.85 7.89 4.50
N ALA A 126 10.81 7.39 5.14
CA ALA A 126 10.52 5.96 5.19
C ALA A 126 9.00 5.72 5.10
N PRO A 127 8.56 4.49 4.77
CA PRO A 127 7.15 4.13 4.77
C PRO A 127 6.45 4.47 6.09
N CYS A 128 5.15 4.80 6.02
CA CYS A 128 4.34 4.98 7.22
C CYS A 128 4.39 3.74 8.12
N GLY A 129 4.57 3.96 9.44
CA GLY A 129 4.74 2.88 10.42
C GLY A 129 5.62 3.27 11.61
N GLY A 130 5.77 4.58 11.87
CA GLY A 130 6.54 5.10 13.00
C GLY A 130 8.02 5.38 12.68
N TYR A 131 8.54 4.96 11.54
CA TYR A 131 9.95 5.14 11.17
C TYR A 131 10.38 6.61 11.12
N ASN A 132 9.57 7.48 10.52
CA ASN A 132 9.88 8.92 10.38
C ASN A 132 9.91 9.61 11.75
N ILE A 133 8.99 9.27 12.66
CA ILE A 133 9.00 9.75 14.05
C ILE A 133 10.23 9.24 14.80
N THR A 134 10.57 7.97 14.62
CA THR A 134 11.78 7.38 15.23
C THR A 134 13.05 8.08 14.74
N TRP A 135 13.14 8.35 13.43
CA TRP A 135 14.22 9.14 12.84
C TRP A 135 14.31 10.54 13.45
N ALA A 136 13.17 11.25 13.54
CA ALA A 136 13.14 12.60 14.09
C ALA A 136 13.60 12.66 15.55
N LEU A 137 13.17 11.69 16.37
CA LEU A 137 13.58 11.58 17.78
C LEU A 137 15.05 11.21 17.91
N ALA A 138 15.53 10.22 17.13
CA ALA A 138 16.92 9.76 17.20
C ALA A 138 17.91 10.85 16.75
N SER A 139 17.64 11.49 15.61
CA SER A 139 18.46 12.57 15.10
C SER A 139 18.45 13.81 16.02
N GLY A 140 17.27 14.15 16.58
CA GLY A 140 17.16 15.22 17.57
C GLY A 140 17.94 14.93 18.84
N LYS A 141 17.95 13.69 19.32
CA LYS A 141 18.75 13.26 20.48
C LYS A 141 20.25 13.40 20.17
N LEU A 142 20.72 12.91 19.03
CA LEU A 142 22.14 13.03 18.64
C LEU A 142 22.61 14.50 18.62
N ALA A 143 21.79 15.39 18.05
CA ALA A 143 22.11 16.81 18.02
C ALA A 143 22.15 17.46 19.41
N GLY A 144 21.27 17.00 20.31
CA GLY A 144 21.19 17.54 21.69
C GLY A 144 22.27 17.03 22.64
N GLU A 145 23.03 16.02 22.27
CA GLU A 145 24.14 15.45 23.06
C GLU A 145 25.51 16.08 22.70
N GLN A 146 25.55 17.03 21.73
CA GLN A 146 26.75 17.77 21.30
C GLN A 146 26.93 19.02 22.15
#